data_304cf0d35796b4659185032a81a69963
#
_entry.id   304cf0d35796b4659185032a81a69963
#
_cell.length_a   1.000
_cell.length_b   1.000
_cell.length_c   1.000
_cell.angle_alpha   90.00
_cell.angle_beta   90.00
_cell.angle_gamma   90.00
#
_symmetry.space_group_name_H-M   'P 1'
#
loop_
_entity.id
_entity.type
_entity.pdbx_description
1 polymer ?
#
loop_
_entity_poly.entity_id
_entity_poly.type
_entity_poly.pdbx_seq_one_letter_code
_entity_poly.pdbx_strand_id
1 'polypeptide(L)'
;MKKNLFRFGLALATLFAVVACGDDADEKKDGQALPITSDVYVVGAGNWGDNNGSVYNLSVASVNIECVDIYRLQNGRGIGDAQDLAFADGKMFVACTTSSKVEVLDMYGKVVKSISMTNKDGDKDINVSPRYIAAGPDHKVFFTAYSGKLYKMDTRTYQVEDEVAVGDYPEALSIVNGKAYVNLSDYTAKGIGKSVAVVDLASFTKTGEIEVEVNPYNQSAVLGSDLYVVSNLVYDYANPENNDNHLQRINTTNNAVEYLFPATSIAVDPTTNTLVCLYAVYGRSERTLFRYNPATKQQTPIADISALKSPSQVNVDPRTGNIYVIENASFDVPSTLYIYDSNGNCLKSGLQIGYGAQSVKFAR
;
A
#
# COMPACT_ATOMS: atom_id res chain seq x y z
N MET A 1 -8.43 -53.64 -66.29
CA MET A 1 -7.17 -53.00 -66.81
C MET A 1 -6.94 -51.71 -66.05
N LYS A 2 -5.96 -51.73 -65.17
CA LYS A 2 -4.84 -50.78 -64.99
C LYS A 2 -5.17 -49.27 -65.06
N LYS A 3 -4.97 -48.51 -63.95
CA LYS A 3 -3.71 -47.83 -63.74
C LYS A 3 -3.68 -47.15 -62.37
N ASN A 4 -2.58 -47.36 -61.67
CA ASN A 4 -2.14 -46.71 -60.43
C ASN A 4 -1.96 -45.19 -60.60
N LEU A 5 -2.30 -44.45 -59.57
CA LEU A 5 -1.68 -43.15 -59.33
C LEU A 5 -1.41 -42.99 -57.84
N PHE A 6 -0.14 -42.97 -57.49
CA PHE A 6 0.44 -42.63 -56.19
C PHE A 6 0.08 -41.18 -55.81
N ARG A 7 -0.47 -41.01 -54.60
CA ARG A 7 -0.46 -39.72 -53.92
C ARG A 7 0.25 -39.88 -52.57
N PHE A 8 1.39 -39.22 -52.45
CA PHE A 8 2.12 -38.98 -51.22
C PHE A 8 1.22 -38.16 -50.28
N GLY A 9 0.80 -38.72 -49.18
CA GLY A 9 0.20 -38.00 -48.03
C GLY A 9 1.26 -37.88 -46.94
N LEU A 10 1.67 -36.64 -46.65
CA LEU A 10 2.53 -36.32 -45.55
C LEU A 10 1.74 -36.44 -44.23
N ALA A 11 2.00 -37.48 -43.46
CA ALA A 11 1.40 -37.68 -42.15
C ALA A 11 2.22 -36.85 -41.14
N LEU A 12 1.61 -35.81 -40.62
CA LEU A 12 2.12 -35.04 -39.48
C LEU A 12 1.78 -35.83 -38.20
N ALA A 13 2.77 -36.52 -37.66
CA ALA A 13 2.63 -37.21 -36.39
C ALA A 13 2.71 -36.21 -35.24
N THR A 14 1.57 -35.85 -34.64
CA THR A 14 1.51 -35.17 -33.34
C THR A 14 1.83 -36.19 -32.24
N LEU A 15 3.02 -36.06 -31.65
CA LEU A 15 3.37 -36.81 -30.46
C LEU A 15 2.62 -36.22 -29.27
N PHE A 16 1.59 -36.90 -28.80
CA PHE A 16 1.08 -36.70 -27.44
C PHE A 16 2.01 -37.43 -26.47
N ALA A 17 2.81 -36.67 -25.75
CA ALA A 17 3.52 -37.19 -24.60
C ALA A 17 2.53 -37.31 -23.46
N VAL A 18 2.07 -38.54 -23.17
CA VAL A 18 1.38 -38.89 -21.94
C VAL A 18 2.46 -38.94 -20.86
N VAL A 19 2.50 -37.92 -20.00
CA VAL A 19 3.30 -37.98 -18.78
C VAL A 19 2.52 -38.82 -17.78
N ALA A 20 3.00 -40.04 -17.54
CA ALA A 20 2.56 -40.89 -16.46
C ALA A 20 2.96 -40.24 -15.13
N CYS A 21 2.01 -40.14 -14.18
CA CYS A 21 2.31 -39.86 -12.79
C CYS A 21 3.22 -40.96 -12.23
N GLY A 22 4.47 -40.61 -11.97
CA GLY A 22 5.34 -41.36 -11.08
C GLY A 22 5.49 -40.54 -9.80
N ASP A 23 5.17 -41.16 -8.68
CA ASP A 23 5.52 -40.68 -7.34
C ASP A 23 7.03 -40.64 -7.23
N ASP A 24 7.61 -39.46 -7.37
CA ASP A 24 8.99 -39.22 -6.99
C ASP A 24 9.03 -38.07 -5.98
N ALA A 25 9.69 -38.38 -4.89
CA ALA A 25 9.89 -37.54 -3.74
C ALA A 25 10.31 -36.11 -4.11
N ASP A 26 9.67 -35.12 -3.44
CA ASP A 26 10.00 -33.71 -3.47
C ASP A 26 11.50 -33.45 -3.30
N GLU A 27 12.24 -33.37 -4.37
CA GLU A 27 13.42 -32.52 -4.40
C GLU A 27 12.91 -31.07 -4.40
N LYS A 28 12.98 -30.43 -3.22
CA LYS A 28 12.86 -28.98 -3.09
C LYS A 28 13.90 -28.36 -4.02
N LYS A 29 13.47 -27.93 -5.21
CA LYS A 29 14.25 -27.00 -6.02
C LYS A 29 14.39 -25.74 -5.17
N ASP A 30 15.57 -25.51 -4.63
CA ASP A 30 15.95 -24.23 -4.05
C ASP A 30 15.54 -23.15 -5.04
N GLY A 31 14.61 -22.28 -4.62
CA GLY A 31 13.96 -21.33 -5.48
C GLY A 31 15.01 -20.45 -6.16
N GLN A 32 15.11 -20.55 -7.46
CA GLN A 32 15.91 -19.64 -8.26
C GLN A 32 15.35 -18.23 -8.01
N ALA A 33 16.17 -17.35 -7.46
CA ALA A 33 15.76 -15.97 -7.20
C ALA A 33 15.24 -15.36 -8.50
N LEU A 34 14.00 -14.90 -8.48
CA LEU A 34 13.42 -14.21 -9.62
C LEU A 34 14.22 -12.94 -9.89
N PRO A 35 14.53 -12.62 -11.15
CA PRO A 35 15.15 -11.34 -11.44
C PRO A 35 14.17 -10.23 -11.04
N ILE A 36 14.52 -9.42 -10.04
CA ILE A 36 13.81 -8.17 -9.77
C ILE A 36 14.10 -7.24 -10.94
N THR A 37 13.06 -6.84 -11.62
CA THR A 37 13.15 -6.02 -12.83
C THR A 37 12.95 -4.54 -12.54
N SER A 38 12.43 -4.19 -11.34
CA SER A 38 12.26 -2.81 -10.92
C SER A 38 12.18 -2.68 -9.39
N ASP A 39 12.33 -1.44 -8.91
CA ASP A 39 12.17 -1.08 -7.49
C ASP A 39 10.73 -0.69 -7.14
N VAL A 40 9.74 -1.10 -7.95
CA VAL A 40 8.33 -0.75 -7.76
C VAL A 40 7.57 -1.98 -7.28
N TYR A 41 6.89 -1.83 -6.15
CA TYR A 41 6.17 -2.91 -5.50
C TYR A 41 4.72 -2.50 -5.26
N VAL A 42 3.81 -3.47 -5.30
CA VAL A 42 2.40 -3.27 -4.91
C VAL A 42 2.11 -4.11 -3.69
N VAL A 43 1.43 -3.51 -2.73
CA VAL A 43 0.93 -4.18 -1.53
C VAL A 43 -0.55 -4.47 -1.74
N GLY A 44 -0.95 -5.74 -1.64
CA GLY A 44 -2.32 -6.17 -1.77
C GLY A 44 -2.81 -6.87 -0.52
N ALA A 45 -3.84 -6.34 0.13
CA ALA A 45 -4.43 -6.95 1.30
C ALA A 45 -5.17 -8.25 0.98
N GLY A 46 -5.56 -8.44 -0.27
CA GLY A 46 -6.42 -9.55 -0.65
C GLY A 46 -7.87 -9.36 -0.22
N ASN A 47 -8.64 -10.43 -0.30
CA ASN A 47 -10.01 -10.47 0.17
C ASN A 47 -10.06 -11.02 1.60
N TRP A 48 -10.99 -10.49 2.38
CA TRP A 48 -11.14 -10.94 3.76
C TRP A 48 -11.54 -12.42 3.81
N GLY A 49 -10.76 -13.22 4.54
CA GLY A 49 -10.97 -14.66 4.70
C GLY A 49 -10.31 -15.56 3.64
N ASP A 50 -9.86 -15.02 2.49
CA ASP A 50 -9.34 -15.83 1.37
C ASP A 50 -7.83 -16.11 1.46
N ASN A 51 -7.11 -15.42 2.36
CA ASN A 51 -5.65 -15.49 2.48
C ASN A 51 -4.95 -15.32 1.11
N ASN A 52 -5.43 -14.39 0.29
CA ASN A 52 -4.92 -14.10 -1.05
C ASN A 52 -4.21 -12.75 -1.16
N GLY A 53 -3.94 -12.11 -0.03
CA GLY A 53 -3.06 -10.95 0.02
C GLY A 53 -1.63 -11.28 -0.39
N SER A 54 -0.91 -10.32 -0.95
CA SER A 54 0.43 -10.54 -1.48
C SER A 54 1.25 -9.24 -1.61
N VAL A 55 2.53 -9.42 -1.90
CA VAL A 55 3.43 -8.38 -2.38
C VAL A 55 3.80 -8.70 -3.82
N TYR A 56 3.60 -7.74 -4.69
CA TYR A 56 3.90 -7.84 -6.12
C TYR A 56 5.07 -6.95 -6.50
N ASN A 57 5.84 -7.35 -7.51
CA ASN A 57 6.84 -6.49 -8.15
C ASN A 57 6.36 -6.10 -9.56
N LEU A 58 6.51 -4.82 -9.91
CA LEU A 58 6.17 -4.30 -11.23
C LEU A 58 7.42 -4.19 -12.09
N SER A 59 7.44 -4.84 -13.23
CA SER A 59 8.45 -4.62 -14.26
C SER A 59 8.13 -3.36 -15.05
N VAL A 60 8.73 -2.23 -14.70
CA VAL A 60 8.50 -0.94 -15.40
C VAL A 60 9.57 -0.60 -16.43
N ALA A 61 10.61 -1.42 -16.56
CA ALA A 61 11.74 -1.18 -17.48
C ALA A 61 11.51 -1.72 -18.90
N SER A 62 10.44 -2.48 -19.14
CA SER A 62 10.13 -3.07 -20.44
C SER A 62 8.96 -2.36 -21.13
N VAL A 63 8.87 -2.52 -22.46
CA VAL A 63 7.72 -2.07 -23.26
C VAL A 63 6.41 -2.70 -22.75
N ASN A 64 6.50 -3.87 -22.12
CA ASN A 64 5.40 -4.56 -21.46
C ASN A 64 5.60 -4.45 -19.94
N ILE A 65 4.81 -3.63 -19.30
CA ILE A 65 4.76 -3.55 -17.83
C ILE A 65 3.99 -4.78 -17.34
N GLU A 66 4.64 -5.59 -16.51
CA GLU A 66 4.08 -6.81 -15.93
C GLU A 66 4.03 -6.70 -14.41
N CYS A 67 3.07 -7.37 -13.80
CA CYS A 67 2.92 -7.48 -12.35
C CYS A 67 3.14 -8.93 -11.94
N VAL A 68 4.13 -9.18 -11.09
CA VAL A 68 4.51 -10.51 -10.64
C VAL A 68 4.23 -10.65 -9.15
N ASP A 69 3.46 -11.66 -8.76
CA ASP A 69 3.21 -12.04 -7.36
C ASP A 69 4.47 -12.70 -6.78
N ILE A 70 5.42 -11.88 -6.31
CA ILE A 70 6.70 -12.37 -5.80
C ILE A 70 6.56 -13.09 -4.47
N TYR A 71 5.61 -12.67 -3.62
CA TYR A 71 5.42 -13.33 -2.34
C TYR A 71 4.93 -14.77 -2.51
N ARG A 72 3.87 -14.98 -3.29
CA ARG A 72 3.30 -16.31 -3.52
C ARG A 72 4.27 -17.23 -4.26
N LEU A 73 5.01 -16.69 -5.25
CA LEU A 73 6.03 -17.47 -5.97
C LEU A 73 7.14 -17.98 -5.07
N GLN A 74 7.57 -17.16 -4.10
CA GLN A 74 8.68 -17.53 -3.20
C GLN A 74 8.24 -18.39 -2.03
N ASN A 75 6.98 -18.30 -1.60
CA ASN A 75 6.55 -18.90 -0.33
C ASN A 75 5.40 -19.90 -0.49
N GLY A 76 4.81 -20.07 -1.69
CA GLY A 76 3.75 -21.04 -1.99
C GLY A 76 2.40 -20.76 -1.29
N ARG A 77 2.24 -19.57 -0.69
CA ARG A 77 1.05 -19.19 0.09
C ARG A 77 0.75 -17.71 -0.03
N GLY A 78 -0.44 -17.26 0.39
CA GLY A 78 -0.73 -15.84 0.60
C GLY A 78 -0.10 -15.31 1.89
N ILE A 79 0.09 -13.98 1.95
CA ILE A 79 0.68 -13.32 3.14
C ILE A 79 -0.35 -13.10 4.26
N GLY A 80 -1.62 -13.25 3.97
CA GLY A 80 -2.73 -12.79 4.80
C GLY A 80 -3.31 -11.50 4.22
N ASP A 81 -3.48 -10.50 5.05
CA ASP A 81 -3.91 -9.14 4.67
C ASP A 81 -2.76 -8.15 4.83
N ALA A 82 -1.92 -8.02 3.81
CA ALA A 82 -0.87 -7.02 3.78
C ALA A 82 -1.48 -5.61 3.70
N GLN A 83 -1.39 -4.86 4.79
CA GLN A 83 -1.97 -3.52 4.87
C GLN A 83 -0.99 -2.45 4.40
N ASP A 84 0.27 -2.56 4.80
CA ASP A 84 1.30 -1.59 4.46
C ASP A 84 2.69 -2.22 4.45
N LEU A 85 3.65 -1.56 3.79
CA LEU A 85 5.02 -2.01 3.63
C LEU A 85 6.01 -0.85 3.78
N ALA A 86 7.09 -1.10 4.51
CA ALA A 86 8.25 -0.22 4.57
C ALA A 86 9.53 -0.95 4.15
N PHE A 87 10.44 -0.23 3.50
CA PHE A 87 11.78 -0.71 3.17
C PHE A 87 12.77 -0.24 4.23
N ALA A 88 13.53 -1.16 4.79
CA ALA A 88 14.62 -0.86 5.71
C ALA A 88 15.72 -1.92 5.62
N ASP A 89 16.98 -1.52 5.68
CA ASP A 89 18.15 -2.40 5.68
C ASP A 89 18.12 -3.50 4.58
N GLY A 90 17.68 -3.12 3.36
CA GLY A 90 17.60 -4.04 2.22
C GLY A 90 16.53 -5.12 2.35
N LYS A 91 15.50 -4.88 3.16
CA LYS A 91 14.36 -5.78 3.37
C LYS A 91 13.03 -5.04 3.30
N MET A 92 11.98 -5.79 3.14
CA MET A 92 10.60 -5.34 3.21
C MET A 92 10.00 -5.77 4.55
N PHE A 93 9.41 -4.82 5.28
CA PHE A 93 8.66 -5.06 6.51
C PHE A 93 7.19 -4.83 6.19
N VAL A 94 6.38 -5.87 6.31
CA VAL A 94 4.96 -5.87 5.91
C VAL A 94 4.09 -5.99 7.14
N ALA A 95 3.24 -5.00 7.36
CA ALA A 95 2.22 -5.04 8.40
C ALA A 95 1.01 -5.83 7.89
N CYS A 96 0.61 -6.89 8.63
CA CYS A 96 -0.53 -7.73 8.31
C CYS A 96 -1.54 -7.64 9.46
N THR A 97 -2.68 -7.02 9.19
CA THR A 97 -3.64 -6.62 10.24
C THR A 97 -4.39 -7.79 10.85
N THR A 98 -5.21 -8.49 10.07
CA THR A 98 -6.06 -9.59 10.56
C THR A 98 -5.22 -10.77 11.01
N SER A 99 -4.11 -11.04 10.32
CA SER A 99 -3.15 -12.09 10.67
C SER A 99 -2.31 -11.72 11.89
N SER A 100 -2.42 -10.51 12.38
CA SER A 100 -1.70 -9.95 13.54
C SER A 100 -0.21 -10.28 13.56
N LYS A 101 0.50 -9.89 12.50
CA LYS A 101 1.94 -10.13 12.36
C LYS A 101 2.63 -9.00 11.61
N VAL A 102 3.94 -8.91 11.80
CA VAL A 102 4.85 -8.24 10.87
C VAL A 102 5.65 -9.31 10.15
N GLU A 103 5.61 -9.31 8.81
CA GLU A 103 6.38 -10.25 8.00
C GLU A 103 7.57 -9.54 7.37
N VAL A 104 8.77 -10.08 7.58
CA VAL A 104 10.01 -9.54 7.01
C VAL A 104 10.38 -10.37 5.79
N LEU A 105 10.52 -9.71 4.65
CA LEU A 105 10.86 -10.34 3.39
C LEU A 105 12.21 -9.82 2.89
N ASP A 106 12.93 -10.62 2.13
CA ASP A 106 13.97 -10.09 1.26
C ASP A 106 13.35 -9.32 0.08
N MET A 107 14.19 -8.64 -0.71
CA MET A 107 13.72 -7.85 -1.85
C MET A 107 13.12 -8.71 -2.98
N TYR A 108 13.27 -10.05 -2.92
CA TYR A 108 12.68 -10.99 -3.88
C TYR A 108 11.33 -11.58 -3.41
N GLY A 109 10.85 -11.16 -2.22
CA GLY A 109 9.59 -11.60 -1.66
C GLY A 109 9.66 -12.87 -0.82
N LYS A 110 10.87 -13.43 -0.57
CA LYS A 110 11.05 -14.59 0.29
C LYS A 110 10.97 -14.18 1.76
N VAL A 111 10.24 -14.95 2.55
CA VAL A 111 10.14 -14.73 4.00
C VAL A 111 11.48 -14.95 4.68
N VAL A 112 11.97 -13.91 5.35
CA VAL A 112 13.15 -13.94 6.22
C VAL A 112 12.71 -14.25 7.65
N LYS A 113 11.63 -13.59 8.11
CA LYS A 113 11.09 -13.75 9.46
C LYS A 113 9.60 -13.43 9.48
N SER A 114 8.83 -14.22 10.22
CA SER A 114 7.44 -13.90 10.56
C SER A 114 7.38 -13.63 12.09
N ILE A 115 6.84 -12.47 12.45
CA ILE A 115 6.79 -11.99 13.85
C ILE A 115 5.32 -11.90 14.23
N SER A 116 4.86 -12.84 15.05
CA SER A 116 3.51 -12.80 15.61
C SER A 116 3.38 -11.62 16.56
N MET A 117 2.30 -10.86 16.39
CA MET A 117 1.97 -9.68 17.20
C MET A 117 0.71 -9.99 18.02
N THR A 118 0.90 -10.75 19.11
CA THR A 118 -0.18 -11.11 20.03
C THR A 118 0.23 -10.76 21.45
N ASN A 119 -0.71 -10.17 22.19
CA ASN A 119 -0.60 -9.92 23.63
C ASN A 119 -1.35 -11.02 24.37
N LYS A 120 -1.04 -11.19 25.66
CA LYS A 120 -1.77 -12.10 26.55
C LYS A 120 -2.70 -11.30 27.47
N ASP A 121 -3.95 -11.77 27.57
CA ASP A 121 -4.88 -11.36 28.61
C ASP A 121 -5.39 -12.62 29.31
N GLY A 122 -4.72 -12.97 30.43
CA GLY A 122 -4.85 -14.29 31.04
C GLY A 122 -4.38 -15.39 30.07
N ASP A 123 -5.26 -16.35 29.78
CA ASP A 123 -5.00 -17.46 28.85
C ASP A 123 -5.37 -17.14 27.39
N LYS A 124 -5.90 -15.94 27.13
CA LYS A 124 -6.34 -15.55 25.79
C LYS A 124 -5.25 -14.79 25.03
N ASP A 125 -5.08 -15.13 23.76
CA ASP A 125 -4.32 -14.32 22.82
C ASP A 125 -5.18 -13.16 22.33
N ILE A 126 -4.66 -11.92 22.44
CA ILE A 126 -5.27 -10.71 21.90
C ILE A 126 -4.42 -10.23 20.73
N ASN A 127 -5.04 -10.11 19.57
CA ASN A 127 -4.39 -9.61 18.38
C ASN A 127 -4.01 -8.12 18.55
N VAL A 128 -2.76 -7.80 18.24
CA VAL A 128 -2.26 -6.42 18.17
C VAL A 128 -2.75 -5.71 16.91
N SER A 129 -2.87 -6.46 15.82
CA SER A 129 -3.38 -5.99 14.51
C SER A 129 -2.58 -4.81 13.95
N PRO A 130 -1.32 -5.01 13.50
CA PRO A 130 -0.50 -3.97 12.87
C PRO A 130 -1.19 -3.35 11.66
N ARG A 131 -1.04 -2.01 11.50
CA ARG A 131 -1.71 -1.26 10.44
C ARG A 131 -0.73 -0.64 9.46
N TYR A 132 -0.17 0.52 9.77
CA TYR A 132 0.77 1.25 8.90
C TYR A 132 2.17 1.16 9.47
N ILE A 133 3.15 1.06 8.59
CA ILE A 133 4.55 0.86 8.95
C ILE A 133 5.44 1.84 8.20
N ALA A 134 6.39 2.44 8.89
CA ALA A 134 7.35 3.38 8.34
C ALA A 134 8.77 3.07 8.81
N ALA A 135 9.73 3.19 7.91
CA ALA A 135 11.14 3.18 8.29
C ALA A 135 11.53 4.50 8.97
N GLY A 136 12.33 4.40 10.00
CA GLY A 136 12.87 5.55 10.71
C GLY A 136 14.39 5.48 10.84
N PRO A 137 15.00 6.38 11.64
CA PRO A 137 16.42 6.36 11.87
C PRO A 137 16.89 5.14 12.65
N ASP A 138 18.20 4.95 12.72
CA ASP A 138 18.91 4.02 13.63
C ASP A 138 18.45 2.54 13.50
N HIS A 139 18.24 2.09 12.27
CA HIS A 139 17.79 0.72 12.00
C HIS A 139 16.46 0.37 12.70
N LYS A 140 15.50 1.27 12.66
CA LYS A 140 14.17 1.04 13.23
C LYS A 140 13.08 1.12 12.17
N VAL A 141 12.06 0.31 12.37
CA VAL A 141 10.73 0.51 11.79
C VAL A 141 9.74 0.77 12.91
N PHE A 142 8.78 1.61 12.60
CA PHE A 142 7.68 1.98 13.50
C PHE A 142 6.38 1.56 12.86
N PHE A 143 5.45 1.01 13.64
CA PHE A 143 4.15 0.63 13.10
C PHE A 143 3.02 0.91 14.08
N THR A 144 1.92 1.37 13.52
CA THR A 144 0.65 1.56 14.24
C THR A 144 -0.10 0.24 14.35
N ALA A 145 -0.97 0.11 15.34
CA ALA A 145 -1.78 -1.09 15.50
C ALA A 145 -3.12 -0.80 16.20
N TYR A 146 -4.14 -1.58 15.91
CA TYR A 146 -5.47 -1.44 16.52
C TYR A 146 -5.51 -1.70 18.03
N SER A 147 -4.39 -2.16 18.61
CA SER A 147 -4.18 -2.14 20.07
C SER A 147 -4.08 -0.73 20.68
N GLY A 148 -4.20 0.33 19.87
CA GLY A 148 -4.10 1.73 20.33
C GLY A 148 -2.67 2.23 20.52
N LYS A 149 -1.69 1.54 19.94
CA LYS A 149 -0.27 1.80 20.19
C LYS A 149 0.53 2.04 18.90
N LEU A 150 1.65 2.72 19.07
CA LEU A 150 2.78 2.75 18.15
C LEU A 150 3.88 1.85 18.70
N TYR A 151 4.43 1.00 17.87
CA TYR A 151 5.50 0.05 18.19
C TYR A 151 6.80 0.46 17.52
N LYS A 152 7.93 0.19 18.18
CA LYS A 152 9.28 0.35 17.67
C LYS A 152 9.96 -1.01 17.57
N MET A 153 10.48 -1.36 16.39
CA MET A 153 11.15 -2.63 16.11
C MET A 153 12.53 -2.39 15.51
N ASP A 154 13.53 -3.13 15.98
CA ASP A 154 14.87 -3.14 15.37
C ASP A 154 14.88 -4.01 14.11
N THR A 155 15.38 -3.45 13.01
CA THR A 155 15.38 -4.10 11.68
C THR A 155 16.43 -5.20 11.52
N ARG A 156 17.40 -5.29 12.41
CA ARG A 156 18.49 -6.27 12.40
C ARG A 156 18.17 -7.49 13.26
N THR A 157 17.57 -7.26 14.43
CA THR A 157 17.21 -8.31 15.39
C THR A 157 15.77 -8.79 15.23
N TYR A 158 14.92 -7.99 14.58
CA TYR A 158 13.47 -8.19 14.42
C TYR A 158 12.73 -8.24 15.76
N GLN A 159 13.27 -7.60 16.79
CA GLN A 159 12.64 -7.52 18.11
C GLN A 159 11.86 -6.21 18.23
N VAL A 160 10.65 -6.30 18.76
CA VAL A 160 9.93 -5.13 19.28
C VAL A 160 10.66 -4.67 20.54
N GLU A 161 11.19 -3.47 20.51
CA GLU A 161 11.98 -2.90 21.61
C GLU A 161 11.14 -2.06 22.57
N ASP A 162 10.09 -1.45 22.03
CA ASP A 162 9.29 -0.51 22.79
C ASP A 162 7.90 -0.32 22.20
N GLU A 163 6.95 0.16 23.00
CA GLU A 163 5.61 0.51 22.60
C GLU A 163 5.10 1.74 23.36
N VAL A 164 4.30 2.58 22.73
CA VAL A 164 3.68 3.75 23.35
C VAL A 164 2.20 3.85 22.97
N ALA A 165 1.33 4.08 23.96
CA ALA A 165 -0.09 4.33 23.71
C ALA A 165 -0.27 5.66 22.97
N VAL A 166 -0.97 5.65 21.84
CA VAL A 166 -1.23 6.84 21.03
C VAL A 166 -2.70 7.25 21.03
N GLY A 167 -3.61 6.32 21.14
CA GLY A 167 -5.06 6.54 21.12
C GLY A 167 -5.78 5.46 20.34
N ASP A 168 -7.11 5.58 20.22
CA ASP A 168 -7.94 4.58 19.55
C ASP A 168 -7.74 4.62 18.01
N TYR A 169 -7.82 3.46 17.38
CA TYR A 169 -7.77 3.25 15.92
C TYR A 169 -6.66 4.03 15.21
N PRO A 170 -5.38 3.83 15.61
CA PRO A 170 -4.27 4.50 14.94
C PRO A 170 -4.09 3.91 13.54
N GLU A 171 -4.01 4.80 12.56
CA GLU A 171 -3.93 4.50 11.13
C GLU A 171 -2.63 5.04 10.53
N ALA A 172 -2.71 5.88 9.48
CA ALA A 172 -1.54 6.38 8.77
C ALA A 172 -0.47 6.96 9.70
N LEU A 173 0.77 6.63 9.36
CA LEU A 173 1.98 7.01 10.11
C LEU A 173 2.92 7.79 9.21
N SER A 174 3.33 8.97 9.67
CA SER A 174 4.35 9.78 9.03
C SER A 174 5.47 10.13 10.00
N ILE A 175 6.71 10.12 9.52
CA ILE A 175 7.89 10.49 10.31
C ILE A 175 8.50 11.74 9.72
N VAL A 176 8.64 12.79 10.53
CA VAL A 176 9.26 14.04 10.16
C VAL A 176 9.92 14.71 11.38
N ASN A 177 11.11 15.26 11.20
CA ASN A 177 11.86 16.02 12.23
C ASN A 177 12.00 15.27 13.58
N GLY A 178 12.29 13.95 13.52
CA GLY A 178 12.49 13.12 14.72
C GLY A 178 11.20 12.80 15.49
N LYS A 179 10.04 13.04 14.90
CA LYS A 179 8.73 12.73 15.48
C LYS A 179 7.93 11.82 14.56
N ALA A 180 7.11 10.95 15.16
CA ALA A 180 6.07 10.21 14.48
C ALA A 180 4.73 10.92 14.66
N TYR A 181 3.99 11.05 13.58
CA TYR A 181 2.64 11.61 13.53
C TYR A 181 1.69 10.48 13.14
N VAL A 182 0.72 10.19 14.01
CA VAL A 182 -0.19 9.05 13.89
C VAL A 182 -1.62 9.56 13.78
N ASN A 183 -2.27 9.28 12.65
CA ASN A 183 -3.69 9.59 12.48
C ASN A 183 -4.51 8.71 13.42
N LEU A 184 -5.41 9.31 14.21
CA LEU A 184 -6.35 8.61 15.06
C LEU A 184 -7.73 8.67 14.41
N SER A 185 -8.12 7.58 13.75
CA SER A 185 -9.35 7.52 12.97
C SER A 185 -10.60 7.36 13.81
N ASP A 186 -11.76 7.58 13.21
CA ASP A 186 -13.06 7.27 13.80
C ASP A 186 -13.71 6.08 13.08
N TYR A 187 -13.04 4.96 13.09
CA TYR A 187 -13.52 3.74 12.40
C TYR A 187 -14.93 3.31 12.84
N THR A 188 -15.32 3.64 14.06
CA THR A 188 -16.66 3.33 14.60
C THR A 188 -17.71 4.38 14.30
N ALA A 189 -17.36 5.44 13.56
CA ALA A 189 -18.24 6.56 13.23
C ALA A 189 -18.94 7.21 14.46
N LYS A 190 -18.20 7.32 15.58
CA LYS A 190 -18.69 7.95 16.81
C LYS A 190 -18.39 9.43 16.89
N GLY A 191 -17.70 10.00 15.89
CA GLY A 191 -17.27 11.40 15.86
C GLY A 191 -16.21 11.77 16.89
N ILE A 192 -15.45 10.79 17.39
CA ILE A 192 -14.42 10.98 18.42
C ILE A 192 -13.00 11.03 17.88
N GLY A 193 -12.72 10.35 16.78
CA GLY A 193 -11.40 10.33 16.13
C GLY A 193 -11.22 11.59 15.29
N LYS A 194 -10.51 12.59 15.82
CA LYS A 194 -10.26 13.90 15.19
C LYS A 194 -8.92 14.49 15.55
N SER A 195 -7.92 13.65 15.70
CA SER A 195 -6.59 14.11 16.07
C SER A 195 -5.48 13.32 15.38
N VAL A 196 -4.30 13.92 15.35
CA VAL A 196 -3.03 13.30 15.00
C VAL A 196 -2.17 13.27 16.25
N ALA A 197 -1.87 12.08 16.75
CA ALA A 197 -0.98 11.93 17.90
C ALA A 197 0.47 12.19 17.49
N VAL A 198 1.22 12.85 18.37
CA VAL A 198 2.64 13.20 18.16
C VAL A 198 3.50 12.43 19.15
N VAL A 199 4.43 11.63 18.63
CA VAL A 199 5.38 10.85 19.42
C VAL A 199 6.80 11.34 19.11
N ASP A 200 7.55 11.70 20.14
CA ASP A 200 8.98 11.97 20.00
C ASP A 200 9.74 10.64 19.89
N LEU A 201 10.51 10.45 18.82
CA LEU A 201 11.17 9.17 18.54
C LEU A 201 12.40 8.91 19.39
N ALA A 202 13.03 9.95 19.93
CA ALA A 202 14.23 9.81 20.77
C ALA A 202 13.86 9.29 22.18
N SER A 203 12.83 9.89 22.79
CA SER A 203 12.32 9.45 24.10
C SER A 203 11.28 8.34 24.00
N PHE A 204 10.76 8.10 22.82
CA PHE A 204 9.64 7.22 22.49
C PHE A 204 8.40 7.44 23.37
N THR A 205 8.03 8.71 23.52
CA THR A 205 6.88 9.14 24.33
C THR A 205 5.92 9.99 23.52
N LYS A 206 4.63 9.84 23.78
CA LYS A 206 3.59 10.73 23.22
C LYS A 206 3.72 12.11 23.85
N THR A 207 3.93 13.13 23.02
CA THR A 207 4.15 14.51 23.46
C THR A 207 2.92 15.40 23.33
N GLY A 208 1.90 14.94 22.60
CA GLY A 208 0.67 15.69 22.41
C GLY A 208 -0.22 15.11 21.30
N GLU A 209 -1.27 15.87 21.01
CA GLU A 209 -2.17 15.63 19.88
C GLU A 209 -2.44 16.95 19.16
N ILE A 210 -2.66 16.87 17.87
CA ILE A 210 -3.05 17.99 17.01
C ILE A 210 -4.47 17.74 16.57
N GLU A 211 -5.40 18.64 16.93
CA GLU A 211 -6.79 18.54 16.49
C GLU A 211 -6.88 18.80 14.98
N VAL A 212 -7.60 17.93 14.27
CA VAL A 212 -7.87 17.98 12.83
C VAL A 212 -9.36 17.71 12.60
N GLU A 213 -9.79 17.72 11.33
CA GLU A 213 -11.13 17.27 10.97
C GLU A 213 -11.36 15.81 11.37
N VAL A 214 -12.62 15.44 11.56
CA VAL A 214 -13.00 14.10 12.03
C VAL A 214 -12.54 13.01 11.06
N ASN A 215 -12.14 11.88 11.64
CA ASN A 215 -11.71 10.69 10.92
C ASN A 215 -10.50 10.90 9.99
N PRO A 216 -9.37 11.43 10.51
CA PRO A 216 -8.10 11.36 9.80
C PRO A 216 -7.75 9.88 9.62
N TYR A 217 -7.71 9.39 8.37
CA TYR A 217 -7.69 7.96 8.12
C TYR A 217 -6.34 7.49 7.53
N ASN A 218 -6.39 6.81 6.42
CA ASN A 218 -5.28 6.05 5.87
C ASN A 218 -4.31 6.87 5.00
N GLN A 219 -4.50 8.18 4.90
CA GLN A 219 -3.68 9.03 4.04
C GLN A 219 -2.99 10.12 4.85
N SER A 220 -1.67 10.08 4.83
CA SER A 220 -0.82 11.19 5.22
C SER A 220 0.45 11.22 4.39
N ALA A 221 0.99 12.42 4.15
CA ALA A 221 2.21 12.61 3.36
C ALA A 221 3.01 13.79 3.91
N VAL A 222 4.33 13.72 3.80
CA VAL A 222 5.25 14.78 4.27
C VAL A 222 5.89 15.46 3.06
N LEU A 223 5.75 16.78 2.98
CA LEU A 223 6.46 17.60 2.02
C LEU A 223 7.18 18.75 2.73
N GLY A 224 8.52 18.69 2.75
CA GLY A 224 9.33 19.58 3.57
C GLY A 224 9.09 19.33 5.06
N SER A 225 8.68 20.36 5.79
CA SER A 225 8.29 20.28 7.21
C SER A 225 6.78 20.24 7.41
N ASP A 226 5.99 20.16 6.35
CA ASP A 226 4.55 20.11 6.46
C ASP A 226 4.03 18.68 6.33
N LEU A 227 3.08 18.32 7.18
CA LEU A 227 2.33 17.08 7.12
C LEU A 227 0.97 17.36 6.50
N TYR A 228 0.59 16.57 5.52
CA TYR A 228 -0.70 16.61 4.86
C TYR A 228 -1.53 15.40 5.27
N VAL A 229 -2.76 15.61 5.70
CA VAL A 229 -3.64 14.57 6.24
C VAL A 229 -4.98 14.63 5.53
N VAL A 230 -5.49 13.47 5.09
CA VAL A 230 -6.85 13.33 4.56
C VAL A 230 -7.78 12.82 5.65
N SER A 231 -8.88 13.53 5.88
CA SER A 231 -9.98 13.14 6.76
C SER A 231 -11.19 12.69 5.96
N ASN A 232 -11.78 11.56 6.35
CA ASN A 232 -13.03 11.03 5.79
C ASN A 232 -14.18 11.51 6.68
N LEU A 233 -14.70 12.72 6.44
CA LEU A 233 -15.64 13.41 7.34
C LEU A 233 -16.94 12.65 7.54
N VAL A 234 -17.49 12.11 6.47
CA VAL A 234 -18.70 11.29 6.46
C VAL A 234 -18.46 10.10 5.55
N TYR A 235 -18.81 8.92 6.04
CA TYR A 235 -18.80 7.71 5.25
C TYR A 235 -20.12 6.97 5.44
N ASP A 236 -21.05 7.18 4.52
CA ASP A 236 -22.41 6.63 4.56
C ASP A 236 -22.63 5.73 3.32
N TYR A 237 -22.72 4.43 3.55
CA TYR A 237 -22.99 3.47 2.48
C TYR A 237 -24.43 3.56 1.94
N ALA A 238 -25.36 3.98 2.77
CA ALA A 238 -26.77 4.07 2.41
C ALA A 238 -27.08 5.30 1.57
N ASN A 239 -26.34 6.41 1.83
CA ASN A 239 -26.51 7.69 1.15
C ASN A 239 -25.13 8.23 0.74
N PRO A 240 -24.48 7.60 -0.26
CA PRO A 240 -23.09 7.92 -0.60
C PRO A 240 -22.88 9.37 -1.08
N GLU A 241 -23.94 10.05 -1.52
CA GLU A 241 -23.91 11.48 -1.86
C GLU A 241 -23.54 12.38 -0.68
N ASN A 242 -23.70 11.89 0.57
CA ASN A 242 -23.32 12.63 1.77
C ASN A 242 -21.83 12.48 2.11
N ASN A 243 -21.13 11.55 1.46
CA ASN A 243 -19.71 11.31 1.74
C ASN A 243 -18.87 12.53 1.38
N ASP A 244 -17.89 12.84 2.24
CA ASP A 244 -16.99 13.96 2.02
C ASP A 244 -15.60 13.66 2.61
N ASN A 245 -14.59 14.29 2.01
CA ASN A 245 -13.19 14.12 2.37
C ASN A 245 -12.49 15.47 2.33
N HIS A 246 -11.71 15.77 3.37
CA HIS A 246 -10.93 16.99 3.44
C HIS A 246 -9.43 16.72 3.49
N LEU A 247 -8.67 17.48 2.70
CA LEU A 247 -7.22 17.57 2.85
C LEU A 247 -6.87 18.75 3.76
N GLN A 248 -6.04 18.48 4.74
CA GLN A 248 -5.52 19.45 5.69
C GLN A 248 -4.00 19.44 5.68
N ARG A 249 -3.42 20.60 5.92
CA ARG A 249 -1.99 20.79 6.14
C ARG A 249 -1.73 21.08 7.61
N ILE A 250 -0.79 20.39 8.20
CA ILE A 250 -0.25 20.62 9.55
C ILE A 250 1.17 21.14 9.40
N ASN A 251 1.44 22.36 9.88
CA ASN A 251 2.80 22.85 10.02
C ASN A 251 3.44 22.19 11.24
N THR A 252 4.42 21.29 11.06
CA THR A 252 5.00 20.52 12.16
C THR A 252 5.92 21.33 13.09
N THR A 253 6.20 22.60 12.77
CA THR A 253 6.99 23.49 13.62
C THR A 253 6.16 24.12 14.74
N ASN A 254 4.88 24.48 14.42
CA ASN A 254 4.00 25.19 15.36
C ASN A 254 2.63 24.53 15.57
N ASN A 255 2.41 23.36 14.93
CA ASN A 255 1.18 22.56 14.96
C ASN A 255 -0.07 23.30 14.41
N ALA A 256 0.11 24.37 13.62
CA ALA A 256 -0.99 25.05 12.97
C ALA A 256 -1.61 24.17 11.89
N VAL A 257 -2.94 24.09 11.88
CA VAL A 257 -3.73 23.31 10.90
C VAL A 257 -4.43 24.26 9.94
N GLU A 258 -4.34 23.97 8.66
CA GLU A 258 -5.03 24.70 7.57
C GLU A 258 -5.84 23.72 6.74
N TYR A 259 -7.13 23.94 6.58
CA TYR A 259 -7.93 23.25 5.56
C TYR A 259 -7.53 23.76 4.17
N LEU A 260 -7.43 22.83 3.21
CA LEU A 260 -7.03 23.16 1.85
C LEU A 260 -8.18 22.98 0.84
N PHE A 261 -8.60 21.75 0.61
CA PHE A 261 -9.66 21.40 -0.36
C PHE A 261 -10.03 19.90 -0.20
N PRO A 262 -11.11 19.45 -0.85
CA PRO A 262 -11.46 18.02 -0.87
C PRO A 262 -10.44 17.18 -1.63
N ALA A 263 -10.01 16.06 -1.03
CA ALA A 263 -9.21 15.02 -1.67
C ALA A 263 -9.43 13.67 -0.97
N THR A 264 -9.32 12.57 -1.71
CA THR A 264 -9.50 11.20 -1.17
C THR A 264 -8.20 10.45 -1.04
N SER A 265 -7.18 10.82 -1.83
CA SER A 265 -5.83 10.25 -1.73
C SER A 265 -4.80 11.27 -2.20
N ILE A 266 -3.62 11.21 -1.59
CA ILE A 266 -2.51 12.14 -1.86
C ILE A 266 -1.17 11.40 -1.96
N ALA A 267 -0.28 11.92 -2.77
CA ALA A 267 1.12 11.51 -2.80
C ALA A 267 2.02 12.73 -3.01
N VAL A 268 3.24 12.67 -2.45
CA VAL A 268 4.26 13.70 -2.71
C VAL A 268 4.98 13.39 -4.02
N ASP A 269 5.15 14.40 -4.85
CA ASP A 269 6.08 14.40 -5.96
C ASP A 269 7.32 15.24 -5.60
N PRO A 270 8.40 14.63 -5.13
CA PRO A 270 9.61 15.36 -4.74
C PRO A 270 10.35 15.93 -5.95
N THR A 271 10.11 15.46 -7.17
CA THR A 271 10.76 15.99 -8.38
C THR A 271 10.30 17.40 -8.73
N THR A 272 9.07 17.74 -8.32
CA THR A 272 8.45 19.05 -8.55
C THR A 272 8.12 19.79 -7.25
N ASN A 273 8.39 19.19 -6.09
CA ASN A 273 8.04 19.71 -4.76
C ASN A 273 6.54 20.05 -4.64
N THR A 274 5.68 19.14 -5.08
CA THR A 274 4.23 19.31 -5.10
C THR A 274 3.51 18.07 -4.54
N LEU A 275 2.19 18.18 -4.37
CA LEU A 275 1.33 17.03 -4.12
C LEU A 275 0.62 16.62 -5.41
N VAL A 276 0.49 15.33 -5.63
CA VAL A 276 -0.48 14.75 -6.56
C VAL A 276 -1.69 14.32 -5.74
N CYS A 277 -2.85 14.82 -6.11
CA CYS A 277 -4.10 14.64 -5.38
C CYS A 277 -5.12 13.92 -6.26
N LEU A 278 -5.79 12.95 -5.66
CA LEU A 278 -6.94 12.25 -6.22
C LEU A 278 -8.18 12.70 -5.46
N TYR A 279 -9.23 13.07 -6.20
CA TYR A 279 -10.57 13.23 -5.65
C TYR A 279 -11.50 12.23 -6.33
N ALA A 280 -12.00 11.27 -5.56
CA ALA A 280 -12.86 10.21 -6.06
C ALA A 280 -13.68 9.64 -4.89
N VAL A 281 -14.64 10.42 -4.42
CA VAL A 281 -15.48 10.04 -3.27
C VAL A 281 -16.39 8.87 -3.67
N TYR A 282 -16.46 7.86 -2.80
CA TYR A 282 -17.34 6.71 -3.00
C TYR A 282 -18.79 7.13 -3.19
N GLY A 283 -19.43 6.61 -4.23
CA GLY A 283 -20.81 6.90 -4.58
C GLY A 283 -21.03 8.18 -5.38
N ARG A 284 -20.03 9.05 -5.54
CA ARG A 284 -20.09 10.20 -6.43
C ARG A 284 -19.51 9.86 -7.81
N SER A 285 -19.94 10.57 -8.84
CA SER A 285 -19.46 10.37 -10.22
C SER A 285 -18.19 11.17 -10.53
N GLU A 286 -17.91 12.21 -9.77
CA GLU A 286 -16.75 13.07 -10.01
C GLU A 286 -15.45 12.34 -9.72
N ARG A 287 -14.51 12.43 -10.66
CA ARG A 287 -13.17 11.83 -10.59
C ARG A 287 -12.17 12.83 -11.14
N THR A 288 -11.26 13.31 -10.28
CA THR A 288 -10.22 14.26 -10.68
C THR A 288 -8.86 13.84 -10.18
N LEU A 289 -7.84 14.00 -11.03
CA LEU A 289 -6.43 13.83 -10.72
C LEU A 289 -5.73 15.14 -11.03
N PHE A 290 -5.16 15.75 -10.02
CA PHE A 290 -4.56 17.08 -10.16
C PHE A 290 -3.30 17.22 -9.30
N ARG A 291 -2.46 18.16 -9.67
CA ARG A 291 -1.26 18.57 -8.94
C ARG A 291 -1.56 19.83 -8.12
N TYR A 292 -1.17 19.82 -6.87
CA TYR A 292 -1.24 21.00 -6.01
C TYR A 292 0.17 21.48 -5.66
N ASN A 293 0.42 22.75 -5.94
CA ASN A 293 1.67 23.42 -5.56
C ASN A 293 1.45 24.20 -4.25
N PRO A 294 2.01 23.78 -3.10
CA PRO A 294 1.79 24.48 -1.83
C PRO A 294 2.35 25.90 -1.76
N ALA A 295 3.41 26.19 -2.54
CA ALA A 295 4.03 27.51 -2.54
C ALA A 295 3.16 28.56 -3.26
N THR A 296 2.49 28.16 -4.35
CA THR A 296 1.64 29.06 -5.15
C THR A 296 0.14 28.88 -4.86
N LYS A 297 -0.22 27.84 -4.12
CA LYS A 297 -1.61 27.38 -3.86
C LYS A 297 -2.39 27.04 -5.15
N GLN A 298 -1.69 26.77 -6.24
CA GLN A 298 -2.28 26.48 -7.54
C GLN A 298 -2.58 25.00 -7.69
N GLN A 299 -3.75 24.68 -8.22
CA GLN A 299 -4.15 23.36 -8.68
C GLN A 299 -4.07 23.28 -10.20
N THR A 300 -3.51 22.19 -10.73
CA THR A 300 -3.37 21.96 -12.17
C THR A 300 -3.82 20.53 -12.49
N PRO A 301 -4.81 20.33 -13.37
CA PRO A 301 -5.20 18.99 -13.83
C PRO A 301 -4.01 18.22 -14.40
N ILE A 302 -3.94 16.91 -14.13
CA ILE A 302 -2.88 16.01 -14.64
C ILE A 302 -3.40 15.18 -15.80
N ALA A 303 -4.49 14.45 -15.61
CA ALA A 303 -5.06 13.56 -16.61
C ALA A 303 -6.58 13.46 -16.43
N ASP A 304 -7.29 13.14 -17.51
CA ASP A 304 -8.70 12.76 -17.44
C ASP A 304 -8.81 11.31 -16.94
N ILE A 305 -9.39 11.15 -15.77
CA ILE A 305 -9.67 9.84 -15.14
C ILE A 305 -11.18 9.59 -14.97
N SER A 306 -12.02 10.34 -15.64
CA SER A 306 -13.49 10.24 -15.53
C SER A 306 -14.03 8.85 -15.91
N ALA A 307 -13.29 8.10 -16.74
CA ALA A 307 -13.63 6.72 -17.13
C ALA A 307 -13.37 5.68 -16.02
N LEU A 308 -12.58 6.00 -14.98
CA LEU A 308 -12.31 5.09 -13.89
C LEU A 308 -13.55 5.00 -12.98
N LYS A 309 -13.89 3.79 -12.56
CA LYS A 309 -15.11 3.55 -11.76
C LYS A 309 -14.90 3.85 -10.29
N SER A 310 -13.78 3.37 -9.72
CA SER A 310 -13.50 3.45 -8.29
C SER A 310 -12.00 3.63 -8.03
N PRO A 311 -11.35 4.70 -8.54
CA PRO A 311 -9.97 4.98 -8.20
C PRO A 311 -9.89 5.32 -6.71
N SER A 312 -8.97 4.67 -6.00
CA SER A 312 -8.91 4.67 -4.53
C SER A 312 -7.61 5.23 -3.98
N GLN A 313 -6.50 5.05 -4.70
CA GLN A 313 -5.18 5.42 -4.22
C GLN A 313 -4.35 6.05 -5.32
N VAL A 314 -3.57 7.07 -4.98
CA VAL A 314 -2.52 7.63 -5.84
C VAL A 314 -1.16 7.49 -5.15
N ASN A 315 -0.15 7.11 -5.93
CA ASN A 315 1.25 7.04 -5.48
C ASN A 315 2.14 7.67 -6.57
N VAL A 316 3.29 8.19 -6.18
CA VAL A 316 4.24 8.83 -7.11
C VAL A 316 5.61 8.21 -6.92
N ASP A 317 6.26 7.79 -8.01
CA ASP A 317 7.66 7.38 -7.98
C ASP A 317 8.55 8.60 -7.68
N PRO A 318 9.26 8.61 -6.55
CA PRO A 318 10.03 9.78 -6.13
C PRO A 318 11.23 10.11 -7.03
N ARG A 319 11.61 9.20 -7.96
CA ARG A 319 12.74 9.40 -8.88
C ARG A 319 12.30 9.92 -10.24
N THR A 320 11.17 9.47 -10.72
CA THR A 320 10.69 9.75 -12.08
C THR A 320 9.52 10.72 -12.13
N GLY A 321 8.81 10.90 -11.01
CA GLY A 321 7.55 11.65 -10.97
C GLY A 321 6.38 10.89 -11.63
N ASN A 322 6.57 9.62 -12.03
CA ASN A 322 5.48 8.82 -12.59
C ASN A 322 4.39 8.58 -11.54
N ILE A 323 3.16 8.65 -11.98
CA ILE A 323 1.97 8.64 -11.15
C ILE A 323 1.26 7.30 -11.32
N TYR A 324 0.97 6.64 -10.22
CA TYR A 324 0.32 5.32 -10.15
C TYR A 324 -1.04 5.48 -9.49
N VAL A 325 -2.12 5.19 -10.22
CA VAL A 325 -3.51 5.26 -9.72
C VAL A 325 -4.05 3.84 -9.60
N ILE A 326 -4.41 3.44 -8.38
CA ILE A 326 -5.06 2.15 -8.11
C ILE A 326 -6.56 2.31 -8.19
N GLU A 327 -7.21 1.40 -8.91
CA GLU A 327 -8.66 1.26 -8.94
C GLU A 327 -9.08 -0.04 -8.25
N ASN A 328 -9.94 0.07 -7.24
CA ASN A 328 -10.56 -1.05 -6.53
C ASN A 328 -12.05 -1.09 -6.87
N ALA A 329 -12.40 -1.69 -8.00
CA ALA A 329 -13.78 -1.64 -8.52
C ALA A 329 -14.76 -2.47 -7.67
N SER A 330 -14.30 -3.59 -7.09
CA SER A 330 -15.08 -4.50 -6.25
C SER A 330 -14.13 -5.41 -5.46
N PHE A 331 -14.64 -6.07 -4.41
CA PHE A 331 -13.85 -7.02 -3.60
C PHE A 331 -13.64 -8.37 -4.29
N ASP A 332 -14.46 -8.71 -5.29
CA ASP A 332 -14.44 -9.99 -5.99
C ASP A 332 -13.68 -9.97 -7.32
N VAL A 333 -13.11 -8.83 -7.68
CA VAL A 333 -12.26 -8.68 -8.87
C VAL A 333 -10.88 -8.16 -8.49
N PRO A 334 -9.83 -8.53 -9.23
CA PRO A 334 -8.50 -7.95 -9.03
C PRO A 334 -8.51 -6.42 -9.17
N SER A 335 -7.71 -5.76 -8.37
CA SER A 335 -7.44 -4.33 -8.50
C SER A 335 -6.76 -4.02 -9.83
N THR A 336 -6.97 -2.82 -10.33
CA THR A 336 -6.41 -2.37 -11.60
C THR A 336 -5.49 -1.17 -11.36
N LEU A 337 -4.38 -1.12 -12.08
CA LEU A 337 -3.40 -0.05 -12.00
C LEU A 337 -3.34 0.72 -13.31
N TYR A 338 -3.30 2.04 -13.19
CA TYR A 338 -3.06 3.00 -14.27
C TYR A 338 -1.78 3.77 -13.97
N ILE A 339 -0.92 3.93 -14.96
CA ILE A 339 0.36 4.61 -14.80
C ILE A 339 0.42 5.77 -15.79
N TYR A 340 0.74 6.96 -15.27
CA TYR A 340 0.93 8.17 -16.04
C TYR A 340 2.35 8.69 -15.83
N ASP A 341 2.90 9.39 -16.83
CA ASP A 341 4.12 10.17 -16.60
C ASP A 341 3.82 11.44 -15.78
N SER A 342 4.85 12.19 -15.43
CA SER A 342 4.72 13.44 -14.67
C SER A 342 3.91 14.53 -15.37
N ASN A 343 3.69 14.42 -16.69
CA ASN A 343 2.88 15.32 -17.51
C ASN A 343 1.44 14.85 -17.71
N GLY A 344 1.09 13.66 -17.20
CA GLY A 344 -0.24 13.08 -17.33
C GLY A 344 -0.46 12.23 -18.59
N ASN A 345 0.59 11.93 -19.37
CA ASN A 345 0.48 10.99 -20.47
C ASN A 345 0.35 9.57 -19.94
N CYS A 346 -0.61 8.79 -20.44
CA CYS A 346 -0.84 7.43 -20.03
C CYS A 346 0.29 6.51 -20.54
N LEU A 347 1.07 5.92 -19.60
CA LEU A 347 2.11 4.95 -19.90
C LEU A 347 1.56 3.51 -19.89
N LYS A 348 0.58 3.25 -19.03
CA LYS A 348 -0.09 1.94 -18.90
C LYS A 348 -1.52 2.13 -18.43
N SER A 349 -2.44 1.49 -19.13
CA SER A 349 -3.86 1.45 -18.77
C SER A 349 -4.28 0.03 -18.46
N GLY A 350 -4.98 -0.16 -17.34
CA GLY A 350 -5.69 -1.40 -17.03
C GLY A 350 -4.83 -2.60 -16.67
N LEU A 351 -3.67 -2.42 -15.98
CA LEU A 351 -2.85 -3.52 -15.49
C LEU A 351 -3.49 -4.15 -14.24
N GLN A 352 -3.77 -5.44 -14.26
CA GLN A 352 -4.24 -6.17 -13.07
C GLN A 352 -3.11 -6.41 -12.08
N ILE A 353 -3.34 -6.14 -10.78
CA ILE A 353 -2.33 -6.14 -9.71
C ILE A 353 -2.75 -6.92 -8.45
N GLY A 354 -3.59 -7.92 -8.59
CA GLY A 354 -4.09 -8.71 -7.45
C GLY A 354 -5.30 -8.06 -6.76
N TYR A 355 -5.69 -8.62 -5.62
CA TYR A 355 -6.90 -8.20 -4.92
C TYR A 355 -6.60 -7.20 -3.80
N GLY A 356 -7.48 -6.23 -3.62
CA GLY A 356 -7.44 -5.30 -2.49
C GLY A 356 -6.13 -4.51 -2.42
N ALA A 357 -5.61 -4.01 -3.55
CA ALA A 357 -4.37 -3.25 -3.57
C ALA A 357 -4.49 -1.99 -2.71
N GLN A 358 -3.52 -1.81 -1.80
CA GLN A 358 -3.48 -0.75 -0.81
C GLN A 358 -2.57 0.41 -1.23
N SER A 359 -1.42 0.08 -1.80
CA SER A 359 -0.44 1.11 -2.20
C SER A 359 0.59 0.58 -3.19
N VAL A 360 1.20 1.50 -3.93
CA VAL A 360 2.44 1.28 -4.68
C VAL A 360 3.59 1.84 -3.86
N LYS A 361 4.62 1.04 -3.65
CA LYS A 361 5.81 1.37 -2.85
C LYS A 361 7.06 1.33 -3.72
N PHE A 362 8.01 2.21 -3.42
CA PHE A 362 9.23 2.37 -4.19
C PHE A 362 10.42 2.09 -3.30
N ALA A 363 11.23 1.07 -3.67
CA ALA A 363 12.49 0.80 -2.99
C ALA A 363 13.54 1.83 -3.41
N ARG A 364 14.34 2.27 -2.45
CA ARG A 364 15.44 3.23 -2.67
C ARG A 364 16.78 2.51 -2.71
#